data_b2a9e8c7de4e4ab4d482b037d5527bb6
#
_entry.id   b2a9e8c7de4e4ab4d482b037d5527bb6
#
_cell.length_a   1.000
_cell.length_b   1.000
_cell.length_c   1.000
_cell.angle_alpha   90.00
_cell.angle_beta   90.00
_cell.angle_gamma   90.00
#
_symmetry.space_group_name_H-M   'P 1'
#
loop_
_entity.id
_entity.type
_entity.pdbx_description
1 polymer ?
#
loop_
_entity_poly.entity_id
_entity_poly.type
_entity_poly.pdbx_seq_one_letter_code
_entity_poly.pdbx_strand_id
1 'polypeptide(L)'
;MNVLKSSSIYSFFTFLSRIFGYLRDILIANFLGTGIYADIFFVAFRFPNTFRRIFSEGALNTAFVPIYSKIRANKNIHETQNFSGNIIICFSVIIIFLVVIIEMFMPFFIQLLAPRFVQIEEKFVELVFVARIIFPFILLITLTSIYSTILNLHNKFAISASIPIVLNIVLCLSTIYAFLFSFSILYFLSRGVIVYGILQLIIVIFA
;
A
#
# COMPACT_ATOMS: atom_id res chain seq x y z
N MET A 1 0.28 -28.54 -7.28
CA MET A 1 1.49 -27.69 -7.47
C MET A 1 2.39 -27.90 -6.27
N ASN A 2 3.69 -28.15 -6.48
CA ASN A 2 4.60 -28.44 -5.35
C ASN A 2 4.71 -27.22 -4.43
N VAL A 3 4.36 -27.37 -3.16
CA VAL A 3 4.48 -26.34 -2.11
C VAL A 3 5.88 -25.72 -2.08
N LEU A 4 6.91 -26.54 -2.32
CA LEU A 4 8.30 -26.09 -2.44
C LEU A 4 8.51 -25.07 -3.56
N LYS A 5 7.91 -25.28 -4.75
CA LYS A 5 8.04 -24.34 -5.86
C LYS A 5 7.40 -22.99 -5.56
N SER A 6 6.22 -22.98 -4.95
CA SER A 6 5.52 -21.74 -4.56
C SER A 6 6.30 -20.98 -3.49
N SER A 7 6.83 -21.70 -2.49
CA SER A 7 7.65 -21.12 -1.43
C SER A 7 8.96 -20.52 -1.96
N SER A 8 9.62 -21.21 -2.89
CA SER A 8 10.86 -20.72 -3.52
C SER A 8 10.63 -19.45 -4.33
N ILE A 9 9.53 -19.38 -5.10
CA ILE A 9 9.14 -18.17 -5.84
C ILE A 9 8.92 -17.00 -4.88
N TYR A 10 8.15 -17.24 -3.82
CA TYR A 10 7.86 -16.20 -2.82
C TYR A 10 9.13 -15.68 -2.14
N SER A 11 10.03 -16.60 -1.75
CA SER A 11 11.32 -16.27 -1.12
C SER A 11 12.23 -15.47 -2.05
N PHE A 12 12.28 -15.83 -3.34
CA PHE A 12 13.05 -15.10 -4.34
C PHE A 12 12.58 -13.65 -4.51
N PHE A 13 11.27 -13.44 -4.70
CA PHE A 13 10.71 -12.09 -4.82
C PHE A 13 10.87 -11.28 -3.53
N THR A 14 10.74 -11.92 -2.36
CA THR A 14 10.97 -11.26 -1.07
C THR A 14 12.43 -10.82 -0.93
N PHE A 15 13.39 -11.65 -1.30
CA PHE A 15 14.81 -11.31 -1.29
C PHE A 15 15.09 -10.13 -2.22
N LEU A 16 14.60 -10.20 -3.45
CA LEU A 16 14.77 -9.12 -4.43
C LEU A 16 14.14 -7.80 -3.94
N SER A 17 12.95 -7.87 -3.33
CA SER A 17 12.30 -6.72 -2.73
C SER A 17 13.12 -6.07 -1.61
N ARG A 18 13.84 -6.86 -0.80
CA ARG A 18 14.72 -6.32 0.24
C ARG A 18 15.91 -5.57 -0.34
N ILE A 19 16.49 -6.06 -1.44
CA ILE A 19 17.59 -5.36 -2.15
C ILE A 19 17.08 -4.01 -2.67
N PHE A 20 15.96 -3.99 -3.40
CA PHE A 20 15.38 -2.75 -3.89
C PHE A 20 14.91 -1.82 -2.76
N GLY A 21 14.44 -2.37 -1.64
CA GLY A 21 14.09 -1.61 -0.44
C GLY A 21 15.31 -0.91 0.16
N TYR A 22 16.43 -1.60 0.25
CA TYR A 22 17.69 -1.03 0.72
C TYR A 22 18.21 0.08 -0.19
N LEU A 23 18.16 -0.12 -1.52
CA LEU A 23 18.52 0.90 -2.50
C LEU A 23 17.64 2.15 -2.37
N ARG A 24 16.33 1.96 -2.23
CA ARG A 24 15.38 3.04 -1.98
C ARG A 24 15.74 3.83 -0.72
N ASP A 25 16.02 3.15 0.38
CA ASP A 25 16.33 3.80 1.66
C ASP A 25 17.63 4.62 1.57
N ILE A 26 18.65 4.12 0.87
CA ILE A 26 19.87 4.87 0.59
C ILE A 26 19.56 6.12 -0.24
N LEU A 27 18.77 6.00 -1.31
CA LEU A 27 18.41 7.14 -2.15
C LEU A 27 17.61 8.18 -1.37
N ILE A 28 16.63 7.78 -0.60
CA ILE A 28 15.85 8.70 0.24
C ILE A 28 16.76 9.39 1.25
N ALA A 29 17.64 8.65 1.94
CA ALA A 29 18.56 9.23 2.91
C ALA A 29 19.55 10.22 2.29
N ASN A 30 20.06 9.94 1.09
CA ASN A 30 21.00 10.81 0.40
C ASN A 30 20.34 12.08 -0.14
N PHE A 31 19.15 12.00 -0.70
CA PHE A 31 18.52 13.10 -1.41
C PHE A 31 17.51 13.88 -0.56
N LEU A 32 16.72 13.22 0.28
CA LEU A 32 15.79 13.87 1.20
C LEU A 32 16.48 14.26 2.53
N GLY A 33 17.59 13.58 2.84
CA GLY A 33 18.29 13.71 4.11
C GLY A 33 17.68 12.88 5.24
N THR A 34 18.31 12.97 6.42
CA THR A 34 17.86 12.31 7.66
C THR A 34 17.12 13.27 8.60
N GLY A 35 16.63 14.38 8.05
CA GLY A 35 15.99 15.46 8.81
C GLY A 35 14.48 15.36 8.86
N ILE A 36 13.87 16.50 9.16
CA ILE A 36 12.42 16.67 9.39
C ILE A 36 11.57 16.17 8.22
N TYR A 37 11.99 16.40 6.98
CA TYR A 37 11.24 16.01 5.78
C TYR A 37 11.16 14.49 5.61
N ALA A 38 12.23 13.78 5.99
CA ALA A 38 12.21 12.32 6.02
C ALA A 38 11.24 11.80 7.09
N ASP A 39 11.27 12.40 8.30
CA ASP A 39 10.34 12.05 9.37
C ASP A 39 8.89 12.28 8.95
N ILE A 40 8.59 13.42 8.31
CA ILE A 40 7.25 13.75 7.78
C ILE A 40 6.81 12.67 6.79
N PHE A 41 7.65 12.32 5.82
CA PHE A 41 7.32 11.31 4.83
C PHE A 41 7.06 9.94 5.47
N PHE A 42 7.96 9.47 6.33
CA PHE A 42 7.82 8.14 6.96
C PHE A 42 6.64 8.08 7.92
N VAL A 43 6.36 9.15 8.67
CA VAL A 43 5.17 9.23 9.52
C VAL A 43 3.91 9.18 8.66
N ALA A 44 3.78 10.02 7.64
CA ALA A 44 2.61 10.03 6.76
C ALA A 44 2.41 8.68 6.05
N PHE A 45 3.48 8.04 5.58
CA PHE A 45 3.42 6.76 4.88
C PHE A 45 3.09 5.57 5.83
N ARG A 46 3.38 5.69 7.12
CA ARG A 46 3.06 4.66 8.12
C ARG A 46 1.56 4.42 8.25
N PHE A 47 0.73 5.46 8.11
CA PHE A 47 -0.72 5.38 8.28
C PHE A 47 -1.36 4.36 7.34
N PRO A 48 -1.30 4.52 6.02
CA PRO A 48 -1.90 3.57 5.09
C PRO A 48 -1.38 2.16 5.28
N ASN A 49 -0.10 1.99 5.61
CA ASN A 49 0.50 0.68 5.86
C ASN A 49 -0.04 -0.01 7.11
N THR A 50 -0.34 0.74 8.17
CA THR A 50 -0.97 0.19 9.38
C THR A 50 -2.38 -0.31 9.07
N PHE A 51 -3.16 0.48 8.34
CA PHE A 51 -4.50 0.07 7.90
C PHE A 51 -4.46 -1.16 6.99
N ARG A 52 -3.49 -1.22 6.05
CA ARG A 52 -3.28 -2.41 5.23
C ARG A 52 -3.10 -3.67 6.08
N ARG A 53 -2.28 -3.62 7.14
CA ARG A 53 -2.07 -4.78 8.01
C ARG A 53 -3.36 -5.23 8.67
N ILE A 54 -4.16 -4.30 9.19
CA ILE A 54 -5.44 -4.62 9.83
C ILE A 54 -6.40 -5.29 8.85
N PHE A 55 -6.56 -4.73 7.66
CA PHE A 55 -7.50 -5.25 6.65
C PHE A 55 -6.99 -6.51 5.95
N SER A 56 -5.73 -6.50 5.49
CA SER A 56 -5.17 -7.60 4.71
C SER A 56 -4.84 -8.82 5.56
N GLU A 57 -4.19 -8.63 6.71
CA GLU A 57 -3.76 -9.74 7.57
C GLU A 57 -4.86 -10.18 8.53
N GLY A 58 -5.75 -9.28 8.95
CA GLY A 58 -6.87 -9.56 9.84
C GLY A 58 -8.11 -10.04 9.09
N ALA A 59 -8.91 -9.10 8.59
CA ALA A 59 -10.25 -9.39 8.06
C ALA A 59 -10.26 -10.31 6.83
N LEU A 60 -9.32 -10.14 5.89
CA LEU A 60 -9.30 -10.95 4.67
C LEU A 60 -8.91 -12.41 4.94
N ASN A 61 -7.88 -12.65 5.75
CA ASN A 61 -7.44 -14.01 6.00
C ASN A 61 -8.41 -14.79 6.88
N THR A 62 -9.04 -14.14 7.84
CA THR A 62 -9.91 -14.84 8.81
C THR A 62 -11.34 -15.03 8.30
N ALA A 63 -11.89 -14.06 7.56
CA ALA A 63 -13.28 -14.11 7.12
C ALA A 63 -13.44 -14.43 5.63
N PHE A 64 -12.70 -13.73 4.75
CA PHE A 64 -12.89 -13.87 3.31
C PHE A 64 -12.38 -15.21 2.76
N VAL A 65 -11.15 -15.61 3.11
CA VAL A 65 -10.51 -16.82 2.56
C VAL A 65 -11.31 -18.10 2.80
N PRO A 66 -11.82 -18.41 4.02
CA PRO A 66 -12.60 -19.62 4.25
C PRO A 66 -13.92 -19.64 3.46
N ILE A 67 -14.63 -18.52 3.40
CA ILE A 67 -15.92 -18.43 2.70
C ILE A 67 -15.71 -18.57 1.20
N TYR A 68 -14.73 -17.83 0.64
CA TYR A 68 -14.38 -17.90 -0.78
C TYR A 68 -14.00 -19.33 -1.19
N SER A 69 -13.16 -20.00 -0.40
CA SER A 69 -12.70 -21.36 -0.66
C SER A 69 -13.86 -22.37 -0.62
N LYS A 70 -14.83 -22.20 0.30
CA LYS A 70 -16.02 -23.03 0.40
C LYS A 70 -16.94 -22.86 -0.82
N ILE A 71 -17.22 -21.62 -1.24
CA ILE A 71 -18.05 -21.35 -2.42
C ILE A 71 -17.38 -21.91 -3.68
N ARG A 72 -16.08 -21.70 -3.83
CA ARG A 72 -15.30 -22.23 -4.94
C ARG A 72 -15.27 -23.76 -5.01
N ALA A 73 -15.23 -24.43 -3.87
CA ALA A 73 -15.25 -25.90 -3.80
C ALA A 73 -16.54 -26.50 -4.37
N ASN A 74 -17.66 -25.78 -4.30
CA ASN A 74 -18.94 -26.17 -4.89
C ASN A 74 -18.97 -26.04 -6.42
N LYS A 75 -17.86 -25.61 -7.05
CA LYS A 75 -17.69 -25.45 -8.51
C LYS A 75 -18.67 -24.47 -9.18
N ASN A 76 -19.34 -23.62 -8.42
CA ASN A 76 -20.23 -22.59 -8.96
C ASN A 76 -19.42 -21.32 -9.24
N ILE A 77 -19.01 -21.16 -10.50
CA ILE A 77 -18.17 -20.02 -10.95
C ILE A 77 -18.91 -18.69 -10.77
N HIS A 78 -20.22 -18.65 -11.10
CA HIS A 78 -21.01 -17.43 -11.00
C HIS A 78 -21.17 -16.97 -9.55
N GLU A 79 -21.44 -17.88 -8.62
CA GLU A 79 -21.51 -17.55 -7.19
C GLU A 79 -20.17 -17.05 -6.66
N THR A 80 -19.07 -17.65 -7.07
CA THR A 80 -17.73 -17.25 -6.66
C THR A 80 -17.40 -15.85 -7.16
N GLN A 81 -17.71 -15.53 -8.41
CA GLN A 81 -17.52 -14.19 -9.00
C GLN A 81 -18.40 -13.14 -8.34
N ASN A 82 -19.69 -13.43 -8.15
CA ASN A 82 -20.64 -12.54 -7.48
C ASN A 82 -20.22 -12.25 -6.04
N PHE A 83 -19.78 -13.28 -5.30
CA PHE A 83 -19.28 -13.09 -3.94
C PHE A 83 -18.04 -12.19 -3.90
N SER A 84 -17.07 -12.43 -4.79
CA SER A 84 -15.86 -11.59 -4.89
C SER A 84 -16.22 -10.15 -5.24
N GLY A 85 -17.09 -9.95 -6.23
CA GLY A 85 -17.53 -8.63 -6.66
C GLY A 85 -18.23 -7.85 -5.54
N ASN A 86 -19.13 -8.49 -4.82
CA ASN A 86 -19.85 -7.88 -3.70
C ASN A 86 -18.88 -7.49 -2.56
N ILE A 87 -17.91 -8.34 -2.26
CA ILE A 87 -16.89 -8.02 -1.27
C ILE A 87 -16.04 -6.81 -1.70
N ILE A 88 -15.58 -6.77 -2.96
CA ILE A 88 -14.80 -5.65 -3.49
C ILE A 88 -15.61 -4.35 -3.40
N ILE A 89 -16.89 -4.36 -3.80
CA ILE A 89 -17.76 -3.18 -3.74
C ILE A 89 -17.98 -2.75 -2.28
N CYS A 90 -18.31 -3.67 -1.40
CA CYS A 90 -18.55 -3.39 0.01
C CYS A 90 -17.31 -2.75 0.68
N PHE A 91 -16.13 -3.36 0.50
CA PHE A 91 -14.88 -2.80 1.02
C PHE A 91 -14.54 -1.45 0.39
N SER A 92 -14.77 -1.29 -0.91
CA SER A 92 -14.55 0.00 -1.59
C SER A 92 -15.38 1.11 -0.96
N VAL A 93 -16.68 0.88 -0.74
CA VAL A 93 -17.59 1.86 -0.14
C VAL A 93 -17.16 2.21 1.29
N ILE A 94 -16.86 1.19 2.10
CA ILE A 94 -16.43 1.39 3.49
C ILE A 94 -15.12 2.20 3.54
N ILE A 95 -14.13 1.85 2.71
CA ILE A 95 -12.83 2.52 2.71
C ILE A 95 -12.94 3.93 2.15
N ILE A 96 -13.73 4.17 1.09
CA ILE A 96 -13.98 5.52 0.58
C ILE A 96 -14.61 6.39 1.66
N PHE A 97 -15.63 5.89 2.36
CA PHE A 97 -16.26 6.61 3.46
C PHE A 97 -15.25 6.93 4.58
N LEU A 98 -14.43 5.97 4.96
CA LEU A 98 -13.37 6.15 5.96
C LEU A 98 -12.33 7.18 5.48
N VAL A 99 -11.90 7.10 4.22
CA VAL A 99 -10.95 8.08 3.65
C VAL A 99 -11.53 9.49 3.69
N VAL A 100 -12.79 9.68 3.28
CA VAL A 100 -13.43 11.00 3.31
C VAL A 100 -13.50 11.56 4.74
N ILE A 101 -13.89 10.75 5.71
CA ILE A 101 -13.95 11.19 7.12
C ILE A 101 -12.57 11.59 7.62
N ILE A 102 -11.56 10.75 7.40
CA ILE A 102 -10.21 11.04 7.90
C ILE A 102 -9.61 12.26 7.20
N GLU A 103 -9.85 12.44 5.89
CA GLU A 103 -9.42 13.64 5.16
C GLU A 103 -10.04 14.91 5.71
N MET A 104 -11.31 14.89 6.06
CA MET A 104 -11.98 16.03 6.69
C MET A 104 -11.37 16.38 8.07
N PHE A 105 -11.01 15.36 8.84
CA PHE A 105 -10.47 15.52 10.19
C PHE A 105 -8.97 15.22 10.28
N MET A 106 -8.22 15.32 9.17
CA MET A 106 -6.80 14.97 9.11
C MET A 106 -5.94 15.64 10.21
N PRO A 107 -6.09 16.95 10.50
CA PRO A 107 -5.32 17.58 11.59
C PRO A 107 -5.54 16.91 12.95
N PHE A 108 -6.77 16.52 13.27
CA PHE A 108 -7.10 15.82 14.52
C PHE A 108 -6.44 14.44 14.57
N PHE A 109 -6.49 13.68 13.48
CA PHE A 109 -5.84 12.37 13.40
C PHE A 109 -4.33 12.47 13.53
N ILE A 110 -3.70 13.48 12.91
CA ILE A 110 -2.26 13.71 13.05
C ILE A 110 -1.88 14.08 14.48
N GLN A 111 -2.68 14.92 15.17
CA GLN A 111 -2.46 15.25 16.59
C GLN A 111 -2.46 13.99 17.47
N LEU A 112 -3.39 13.07 17.22
CA LEU A 112 -3.51 11.82 17.97
C LEU A 112 -2.33 10.86 17.72
N LEU A 113 -1.85 10.79 16.50
CA LEU A 113 -0.92 9.75 16.06
C LEU A 113 0.55 10.20 16.04
N ALA A 114 0.78 11.51 15.93
CA ALA A 114 2.11 12.11 15.94
C ALA A 114 2.17 13.39 16.83
N PRO A 115 1.88 13.27 18.13
CA PRO A 115 1.76 14.44 19.03
C PRO A 115 3.04 15.28 19.12
N ARG A 116 4.21 14.68 18.86
CA ARG A 116 5.48 15.41 18.86
C ARG A 116 5.59 16.47 17.76
N PHE A 117 4.88 16.28 16.64
CA PHE A 117 4.88 17.24 15.53
C PHE A 117 4.03 18.48 15.81
N VAL A 118 3.06 18.36 16.73
CA VAL A 118 2.18 19.50 17.11
C VAL A 118 2.95 20.65 17.77
N GLN A 119 4.08 20.34 18.41
CA GLN A 119 4.89 21.35 19.12
C GLN A 119 5.58 22.36 18.20
N ILE A 120 5.67 22.05 16.89
CA ILE A 120 6.29 22.92 15.88
C ILE A 120 5.31 23.09 14.74
N GLU A 121 4.64 24.24 14.70
CA GLU A 121 3.51 24.53 13.81
C GLU A 121 3.83 24.26 12.33
N GLU A 122 4.99 24.74 11.85
CA GLU A 122 5.42 24.52 10.45
C GLU A 122 5.52 23.03 10.09
N LYS A 123 6.04 22.20 10.99
CA LYS A 123 6.17 20.75 10.79
C LYS A 123 4.81 20.07 10.79
N PHE A 124 3.91 20.53 11.64
CA PHE A 124 2.57 20.00 11.73
C PHE A 124 1.77 20.26 10.45
N VAL A 125 1.79 21.51 9.96
CA VAL A 125 1.10 21.89 8.72
C VAL A 125 1.62 21.08 7.54
N GLU A 126 2.95 20.95 7.43
CA GLU A 126 3.59 20.16 6.36
C GLU A 126 3.23 18.67 6.45
N LEU A 127 3.23 18.10 7.65
CA LEU A 127 2.83 16.70 7.87
C LEU A 127 1.37 16.47 7.49
N VAL A 128 0.46 17.37 7.87
CA VAL A 128 -0.96 17.29 7.48
C VAL A 128 -1.12 17.33 5.98
N PHE A 129 -0.40 18.21 5.29
CA PHE A 129 -0.45 18.32 3.83
C PHE A 129 0.05 17.05 3.14
N VAL A 130 1.21 16.54 3.54
CA VAL A 130 1.79 15.30 3.01
C VAL A 130 0.90 14.09 3.31
N ALA A 131 0.34 14.01 4.52
CA ALA A 131 -0.59 12.95 4.89
C ALA A 131 -1.84 12.95 4.01
N ARG A 132 -2.41 14.10 3.69
CA ARG A 132 -3.54 14.22 2.75
C ARG A 132 -3.20 13.72 1.35
N ILE A 133 -1.98 13.96 0.86
CA ILE A 133 -1.56 13.42 -0.44
C ILE A 133 -1.48 11.88 -0.39
N ILE A 134 -0.93 11.32 0.68
CA ILE A 134 -0.65 9.88 0.79
C ILE A 134 -1.89 9.06 1.21
N PHE A 135 -2.78 9.65 2.01
CA PHE A 135 -3.86 8.90 2.67
C PHE A 135 -4.83 8.17 1.71
N PRO A 136 -5.22 8.73 0.55
CA PRO A 136 -6.06 8.02 -0.44
C PRO A 136 -5.45 6.71 -0.94
N PHE A 137 -4.15 6.51 -0.78
CA PHE A 137 -3.47 5.24 -1.08
C PHE A 137 -4.07 4.05 -0.32
N ILE A 138 -4.73 4.27 0.83
CA ILE A 138 -5.36 3.19 1.61
C ILE A 138 -6.43 2.44 0.80
N LEU A 139 -7.18 3.13 -0.06
CA LEU A 139 -8.14 2.51 -0.95
C LEU A 139 -7.44 1.57 -1.94
N LEU A 140 -6.41 2.08 -2.61
CA LEU A 140 -5.66 1.34 -3.62
C LEU A 140 -5.00 0.09 -3.04
N ILE A 141 -4.35 0.21 -1.87
CA ILE A 141 -3.65 -0.90 -1.23
C ILE A 141 -4.61 -1.94 -0.66
N THR A 142 -5.79 -1.53 -0.18
CA THR A 142 -6.81 -2.47 0.31
C THR A 142 -7.41 -3.28 -0.84
N LEU A 143 -7.77 -2.64 -1.95
CA LEU A 143 -8.24 -3.34 -3.14
C LEU A 143 -7.16 -4.30 -3.69
N THR A 144 -5.92 -3.84 -3.79
CA THR A 144 -4.80 -4.70 -4.19
C THR A 144 -4.67 -5.91 -3.28
N SER A 145 -4.88 -5.77 -1.97
CA SER A 145 -4.82 -6.89 -1.02
C SER A 145 -5.92 -7.92 -1.26
N ILE A 146 -7.14 -7.49 -1.59
CA ILE A 146 -8.25 -8.39 -1.93
C ILE A 146 -7.93 -9.18 -3.21
N TYR A 147 -7.54 -8.48 -4.29
CA TYR A 147 -7.16 -9.13 -5.55
C TYR A 147 -5.96 -10.07 -5.38
N SER A 148 -4.94 -9.66 -4.64
CA SER A 148 -3.77 -10.50 -4.32
C SER A 148 -4.16 -11.76 -3.57
N THR A 149 -5.12 -11.67 -2.64
CA THR A 149 -5.64 -12.84 -1.92
C THR A 149 -6.34 -13.79 -2.89
N ILE A 150 -7.17 -13.29 -3.79
CA ILE A 150 -7.84 -14.08 -4.84
C ILE A 150 -6.79 -14.75 -5.74
N LEU A 151 -5.78 -14.02 -6.22
CA LEU A 151 -4.69 -14.57 -7.04
C LEU A 151 -3.93 -15.68 -6.31
N ASN A 152 -3.65 -15.52 -5.03
CA ASN A 152 -3.01 -16.54 -4.21
C ASN A 152 -3.87 -17.81 -4.09
N LEU A 153 -5.18 -17.67 -3.93
CA LEU A 153 -6.12 -18.81 -3.94
C LEU A 153 -6.19 -19.50 -5.31
N HIS A 154 -5.83 -18.80 -6.38
CA HIS A 154 -5.66 -19.34 -7.73
C HIS A 154 -4.23 -19.81 -8.03
N ASN A 155 -3.34 -19.91 -7.03
CA ASN A 155 -1.94 -20.32 -7.17
C ASN A 155 -1.06 -19.36 -7.99
N LYS A 156 -1.46 -18.10 -8.18
CA LYS A 156 -0.69 -17.06 -8.89
C LYS A 156 0.18 -16.25 -7.92
N PHE A 157 0.98 -16.91 -7.11
CA PHE A 157 1.75 -16.29 -6.00
C PHE A 157 2.83 -15.31 -6.47
N ALA A 158 3.41 -15.51 -7.66
CA ALA A 158 4.49 -14.68 -8.17
C ALA A 158 4.08 -13.20 -8.28
N ILE A 159 2.83 -12.94 -8.70
CA ILE A 159 2.30 -11.59 -8.91
C ILE A 159 2.19 -10.86 -7.58
N SER A 160 1.54 -11.48 -6.60
CA SER A 160 1.41 -10.91 -5.26
C SER A 160 2.77 -10.64 -4.60
N ALA A 161 3.73 -11.56 -4.79
CA ALA A 161 5.07 -11.43 -4.24
C ALA A 161 5.92 -10.34 -4.93
N SER A 162 5.62 -9.96 -6.17
CA SER A 162 6.34 -8.91 -6.90
C SER A 162 5.91 -7.48 -6.53
N ILE A 163 4.73 -7.29 -5.95
CA ILE A 163 4.17 -5.97 -5.62
C ILE A 163 5.14 -5.09 -4.80
N PRO A 164 5.81 -5.58 -3.75
CA PRO A 164 6.73 -4.75 -2.98
C PRO A 164 7.96 -4.28 -3.77
N ILE A 165 8.34 -5.00 -4.84
CA ILE A 165 9.44 -4.57 -5.73
C ILE A 165 8.99 -3.33 -6.52
N VAL A 166 7.75 -3.34 -7.03
CA VAL A 166 7.17 -2.19 -7.75
C VAL A 166 7.17 -0.93 -6.87
N LEU A 167 6.81 -1.05 -5.58
CA LEU A 167 6.90 0.05 -4.62
C LEU A 167 8.30 0.66 -4.60
N ASN A 168 9.29 -0.18 -4.40
CA ASN A 168 10.66 0.27 -4.24
C ASN A 168 11.18 0.94 -5.51
N ILE A 169 10.88 0.36 -6.68
CA ILE A 169 11.26 0.93 -7.98
C ILE A 169 10.59 2.30 -8.19
N VAL A 170 9.29 2.41 -7.95
CA VAL A 170 8.56 3.68 -8.14
C VAL A 170 9.10 4.77 -7.21
N LEU A 171 9.37 4.47 -5.94
CA LEU A 171 9.91 5.44 -5.01
C LEU A 171 11.36 5.83 -5.36
N CYS A 172 12.21 4.89 -5.82
CA CYS A 172 13.53 5.21 -6.34
C CYS A 172 13.44 6.18 -7.55
N LEU A 173 12.60 5.86 -8.53
CA LEU A 173 12.40 6.69 -9.71
C LEU A 173 11.85 8.08 -9.34
N SER A 174 10.89 8.14 -8.40
CA SER A 174 10.34 9.41 -7.92
C SER A 174 11.41 10.28 -7.27
N THR A 175 12.31 9.69 -6.46
CA THR A 175 13.40 10.41 -5.81
C THR A 175 14.40 10.94 -6.84
N ILE A 176 14.85 10.08 -7.77
CA ILE A 176 15.82 10.46 -8.81
C ILE A 176 15.23 11.55 -9.72
N TYR A 177 13.98 11.39 -10.16
CA TYR A 177 13.30 12.36 -11.01
C TYR A 177 13.19 13.73 -10.32
N ALA A 178 12.75 13.75 -9.07
CA ALA A 178 12.65 14.99 -8.30
C ALA A 178 14.00 15.70 -8.17
N PHE A 179 15.06 14.95 -7.94
CA PHE A 179 16.41 15.49 -7.85
C PHE A 179 16.89 16.09 -9.18
N LEU A 180 16.74 15.36 -10.29
CA LEU A 180 17.19 15.79 -11.63
C LEU A 180 16.51 17.07 -12.10
N PHE A 181 15.22 17.24 -11.78
CA PHE A 181 14.42 18.39 -12.20
C PHE A 181 14.27 19.46 -11.11
N SER A 182 15.04 19.39 -10.02
CA SER A 182 15.01 20.34 -8.89
C SER A 182 13.63 20.53 -8.26
N PHE A 183 12.79 19.47 -8.26
CA PHE A 183 11.52 19.49 -7.58
C PHE A 183 11.65 19.12 -6.09
N SER A 184 10.67 19.49 -5.28
CA SER A 184 10.60 19.04 -3.89
C SER A 184 10.50 17.53 -3.80
N ILE A 185 11.53 16.88 -3.27
CA ILE A 185 11.62 15.42 -3.15
C ILE A 185 10.49 14.88 -2.28
N LEU A 186 10.14 15.56 -1.19
CA LEU A 186 9.05 15.18 -0.29
C LEU A 186 7.71 15.03 -1.03
N TYR A 187 7.34 16.03 -1.82
CA TYR A 187 6.07 16.00 -2.55
C TYR A 187 6.07 14.99 -3.71
N PHE A 188 7.21 14.82 -4.37
CA PHE A 188 7.34 13.82 -5.43
C PHE A 188 7.27 12.40 -4.89
N LEU A 189 7.92 12.11 -3.75
CA LEU A 189 7.79 10.83 -3.06
C LEU A 189 6.34 10.56 -2.64
N SER A 190 5.67 11.57 -2.09
CA SER A 190 4.28 11.45 -1.65
C SER A 190 3.34 11.11 -2.81
N ARG A 191 3.50 11.76 -3.96
CA ARG A 191 2.77 11.43 -5.19
C ARG A 191 3.21 10.07 -5.76
N GLY A 192 4.48 9.72 -5.64
CA GLY A 192 5.02 8.41 -6.01
C GLY A 192 4.31 7.26 -5.30
N VAL A 193 3.89 7.45 -4.05
CA VAL A 193 3.07 6.47 -3.31
C VAL A 193 1.72 6.22 -4.00
N ILE A 194 1.06 7.28 -4.48
CA ILE A 194 -0.21 7.15 -5.21
C ILE A 194 0.00 6.47 -6.57
N VAL A 195 1.04 6.87 -7.31
CA VAL A 195 1.40 6.24 -8.59
C VAL A 195 1.66 4.75 -8.40
N TYR A 196 2.43 4.39 -7.38
CA TYR A 196 2.61 2.99 -7.00
C TYR A 196 1.28 2.30 -6.70
N GLY A 197 0.41 2.94 -5.93
CA GLY A 197 -0.91 2.41 -5.60
C GLY A 197 -1.73 2.06 -6.83
N ILE A 198 -1.74 2.94 -7.82
CA ILE A 198 -2.43 2.72 -9.09
C ILE A 198 -1.77 1.56 -9.86
N LEU A 199 -0.44 1.57 -9.99
CA LEU A 199 0.29 0.53 -10.72
C LEU A 199 0.09 -0.86 -10.12
N GLN A 200 0.20 -0.99 -8.79
CA GLN A 200 -0.02 -2.29 -8.13
C GLN A 200 -1.45 -2.80 -8.35
N LEU A 201 -2.45 -1.91 -8.30
CA LEU A 201 -3.85 -2.29 -8.52
C LEU A 201 -4.06 -2.75 -9.98
N ILE A 202 -3.50 -2.03 -10.94
CA ILE A 202 -3.53 -2.43 -12.36
C ILE A 202 -2.89 -3.81 -12.53
N ILE A 203 -1.70 -4.04 -11.97
CA ILE A 203 -1.00 -5.33 -12.08
C ILE A 203 -1.88 -6.49 -11.57
N VAL A 204 -2.55 -6.35 -10.43
CA VAL A 204 -3.34 -7.45 -9.86
C VAL A 204 -4.70 -7.63 -10.54
N ILE A 205 -5.28 -6.59 -11.15
CA ILE A 205 -6.55 -6.70 -11.90
C ILE A 205 -6.33 -7.43 -13.24
N PHE A 206 -5.23 -7.14 -13.93
CA PHE A 206 -4.95 -7.73 -15.25
C PHE A 206 -4.18 -9.05 -15.19
N ALA A 207 -3.92 -9.59 -14.01
CA ALA A 207 -3.20 -10.84 -13.76
C ALA A 207 -4.13 -12.05 -13.71
#